data_1d59ff3768917bfd497b6e6650dcbaaa
#
_entry.id   1d59ff3768917bfd497b6e6650dcbaaa
#
_cell.length_a   1.000
_cell.length_b   1.000
_cell.length_c   1.000
_cell.angle_alpha   90.00
_cell.angle_beta   90.00
_cell.angle_gamma   90.00
#
_symmetry.space_group_name_H-M   'P 1'
#
loop_
_entity.id
_entity.type
_entity.pdbx_description
1 polymer ?
#
loop_
_entity_poly.entity_id
_entity_poly.type
_entity_poly.pdbx_seq_one_letter_code
_entity_poly.pdbx_strand_id
1 'polypeptide(L)'
;MIKHLFKLIWNQKRKNAGLLFELFFSFLVLFAVLTFIIYNMSRYREPLGFNYNNVWQLDLSWNTLSAEEQLAAQKLFKEQLKNYPEIEKFSFTNRNTPYGSSMHINSAGYGEKRASPHTFIVDENYQDLYEISLTEGKWFSEADMAAGVRPVLINEILKDELFGDEPVLGKEFQAYGEESGRVVGVFQNYKYEGEFSNPTPQLFLSPTQGHVFFGNPPSNQIAPSHHHHALPRTKLLLGPGGPA
;
A
#
# COMPACT_ATOMS: atom_id res chain seq x y z
N MET A 1 56.58 7.38 23.85
CA MET A 1 55.63 8.50 24.00
C MET A 1 54.21 8.03 24.31
N ILE A 2 53.55 7.19 23.51
CA ILE A 2 52.16 6.75 23.70
C ILE A 2 51.91 6.09 25.06
N LYS A 3 52.80 5.19 25.52
CA LYS A 3 52.67 4.52 26.84
C LYS A 3 52.68 5.50 28.01
N HIS A 4 53.41 6.60 27.88
CA HIS A 4 53.52 7.63 28.95
C HIS A 4 52.23 8.47 29.01
N LEU A 5 51.63 8.79 27.86
CA LEU A 5 50.31 9.44 27.76
C LEU A 5 49.19 8.57 28.37
N PHE A 6 49.17 7.27 28.07
CA PHE A 6 48.20 6.36 28.68
C PHE A 6 48.34 6.30 30.22
N LYS A 7 49.56 6.27 30.74
CA LYS A 7 49.78 6.24 32.17
C LYS A 7 49.36 7.54 32.86
N LEU A 8 49.54 8.70 32.21
CA LEU A 8 49.09 10.02 32.69
C LEU A 8 47.54 10.11 32.70
N ILE A 9 46.89 9.66 31.65
CA ILE A 9 45.42 9.59 31.54
C ILE A 9 44.84 8.68 32.63
N TRP A 10 45.45 7.51 32.85
CA TRP A 10 45.01 6.55 33.85
C TRP A 10 45.16 7.06 35.29
N ASN A 11 46.23 7.79 35.58
CA ASN A 11 46.44 8.40 36.89
C ASN A 11 45.46 9.54 37.21
N GLN A 12 44.89 10.20 36.17
CA GLN A 12 43.90 11.26 36.32
C GLN A 12 42.46 10.79 36.00
N LYS A 13 42.21 9.47 36.06
CA LYS A 13 40.93 8.85 35.65
C LYS A 13 39.68 9.48 36.28
N ARG A 14 39.76 9.93 37.54
CA ARG A 14 38.63 10.60 38.22
C ARG A 14 38.35 12.00 37.69
N LYS A 15 39.35 12.75 37.24
CA LYS A 15 39.21 14.08 36.63
C LYS A 15 38.73 13.99 35.20
N ASN A 16 39.19 12.95 34.46
CA ASN A 16 38.87 12.78 33.05
C ASN A 16 37.60 11.96 32.83
N ALA A 17 37.02 11.34 33.88
CA ALA A 17 35.82 10.51 33.77
C ALA A 17 34.65 11.29 33.16
N GLY A 18 34.43 12.55 33.57
CA GLY A 18 33.36 13.39 33.00
C GLY A 18 33.52 13.62 31.49
N LEU A 19 34.73 13.95 31.05
CA LEU A 19 35.05 14.16 29.63
C LEU A 19 34.88 12.86 28.81
N LEU A 20 35.29 11.72 29.40
CA LEU A 20 35.10 10.41 28.73
C LEU A 20 33.62 10.03 28.60
N PHE A 21 32.81 10.32 29.62
CA PHE A 21 31.36 10.12 29.56
C PHE A 21 30.73 11.04 28.49
N GLU A 22 31.07 12.31 28.47
CA GLU A 22 30.59 13.25 27.47
C GLU A 22 30.94 12.80 26.06
N LEU A 23 32.20 12.41 25.83
CA LEU A 23 32.65 11.90 24.53
C LEU A 23 31.90 10.61 24.14
N PHE A 24 31.71 9.69 25.09
CA PHE A 24 30.98 8.46 24.86
C PHE A 24 29.53 8.72 24.47
N PHE A 25 28.81 9.58 25.21
CA PHE A 25 27.42 9.91 24.90
C PHE A 25 27.30 10.67 23.58
N SER A 26 28.21 11.60 23.30
CA SER A 26 28.25 12.30 22.02
C SER A 26 28.45 11.34 20.85
N PHE A 27 29.35 10.37 20.99
CA PHE A 27 29.55 9.32 20.01
C PHE A 27 28.29 8.45 19.83
N LEU A 28 27.64 8.06 20.93
CA LEU A 28 26.45 7.24 20.92
C LEU A 28 25.28 7.95 20.21
N VAL A 29 25.07 9.24 20.48
CA VAL A 29 24.07 10.07 19.82
C VAL A 29 24.38 10.18 18.32
N LEU A 30 25.64 10.50 17.97
CA LEU A 30 26.06 10.61 16.58
C LEU A 30 25.86 9.28 15.82
N PHE A 31 26.23 8.16 16.44
CA PHE A 31 26.04 6.84 15.88
C PHE A 31 24.55 6.52 15.64
N ALA A 32 23.69 6.82 16.63
CA ALA A 32 22.24 6.61 16.49
C ALA A 32 21.65 7.45 15.35
N VAL A 33 22.03 8.73 15.25
CA VAL A 33 21.58 9.63 14.18
C VAL A 33 22.05 9.14 12.81
N LEU A 34 23.31 8.76 12.68
CA LEU A 34 23.85 8.24 11.41
C LEU A 34 23.15 6.94 11.00
N THR A 35 22.94 6.02 11.94
CA THR A 35 22.21 4.78 11.68
C THR A 35 20.80 5.06 11.21
N PHE A 36 20.10 5.98 11.86
CA PHE A 36 18.75 6.39 11.47
C PHE A 36 18.73 7.00 10.06
N ILE A 37 19.67 7.88 9.73
CA ILE A 37 19.77 8.48 8.39
C ILE A 37 20.04 7.41 7.34
N ILE A 38 21.00 6.52 7.57
CA ILE A 38 21.35 5.45 6.61
C ILE A 38 20.16 4.53 6.39
N TYR A 39 19.48 4.13 7.46
CA TYR A 39 18.29 3.28 7.38
C TYR A 39 17.18 3.92 6.54
N ASN A 40 16.81 5.17 6.84
CA ASN A 40 15.75 5.87 6.09
C ASN A 40 16.17 6.14 4.64
N MET A 41 17.43 6.47 4.39
CA MET A 41 17.93 6.68 3.03
C MET A 41 17.90 5.39 2.20
N SER A 42 18.19 4.23 2.81
CA SER A 42 18.07 2.94 2.17
C SER A 42 16.62 2.68 1.76
N ARG A 43 15.67 2.93 2.67
CA ARG A 43 14.22 2.76 2.41
C ARG A 43 13.70 3.67 1.31
N TYR A 44 14.11 4.92 1.33
CA TYR A 44 13.73 5.91 0.31
C TYR A 44 14.19 5.52 -1.10
N ARG A 45 15.34 4.84 -1.22
CA ARG A 45 15.88 4.41 -2.52
C ARG A 45 15.22 3.14 -3.09
N GLU A 46 14.52 2.37 -2.27
CA GLU A 46 13.79 1.20 -2.77
C GLU A 46 12.58 1.64 -3.59
N PRO A 47 12.30 0.98 -4.72
CA PRO A 47 11.15 1.32 -5.55
C PRO A 47 9.84 1.14 -4.77
N LEU A 48 8.88 2.02 -5.02
CA LEU A 48 7.55 1.94 -4.43
C LEU A 48 6.74 0.74 -4.94
N GLY A 49 7.06 0.24 -6.13
CA GLY A 49 6.30 -0.82 -6.79
C GLY A 49 5.07 -0.31 -7.56
N PHE A 50 4.86 1.01 -7.64
CA PHE A 50 3.77 1.63 -8.38
C PHE A 50 4.14 3.05 -8.84
N ASN A 51 3.40 3.55 -9.85
CA ASN A 51 3.55 4.91 -10.36
C ASN A 51 2.37 5.77 -9.93
N TYR A 52 2.62 6.81 -9.14
CA TYR A 52 1.60 7.74 -8.65
C TYR A 52 1.63 9.10 -9.36
N ASN A 53 2.47 9.27 -10.38
CA ASN A 53 2.57 10.54 -11.09
C ASN A 53 1.25 10.90 -11.77
N ASN A 54 0.78 12.11 -11.53
CA ASN A 54 -0.49 12.64 -12.04
C ASN A 54 -1.73 11.82 -11.65
N VAL A 55 -1.67 11.06 -10.56
CA VAL A 55 -2.83 10.36 -10.00
C VAL A 55 -3.52 11.26 -8.98
N TRP A 56 -4.80 11.50 -9.20
CA TRP A 56 -5.66 12.23 -8.28
C TRP A 56 -6.59 11.25 -7.59
N GLN A 57 -6.70 11.35 -6.29
CA GLN A 57 -7.66 10.58 -5.51
C GLN A 57 -8.89 11.44 -5.23
N LEU A 58 -10.07 10.90 -5.55
CA LEU A 58 -11.36 11.47 -5.21
C LEU A 58 -12.08 10.53 -4.25
N ASP A 59 -12.40 11.05 -3.08
CA ASP A 59 -13.18 10.32 -2.09
C ASP A 59 -14.67 10.64 -2.30
N LEU A 60 -15.46 9.60 -2.62
CA LEU A 60 -16.89 9.72 -2.87
C LEU A 60 -17.66 9.12 -1.70
N SER A 61 -18.64 9.85 -1.19
CA SER A 61 -19.54 9.41 -0.13
C SER A 61 -21.00 9.53 -0.57
N TRP A 62 -21.72 8.41 -0.55
CA TRP A 62 -23.12 8.34 -1.01
C TRP A 62 -24.01 7.70 0.05
N ASN A 63 -23.73 8.01 1.31
CA ASN A 63 -24.35 7.39 2.49
C ASN A 63 -25.87 7.56 2.58
N THR A 64 -26.45 8.46 1.79
CA THR A 64 -27.90 8.72 1.77
C THR A 64 -28.64 7.88 0.72
N LEU A 65 -27.92 7.16 -0.14
CA LEU A 65 -28.51 6.37 -1.23
C LEU A 65 -28.63 4.90 -0.83
N SER A 66 -29.68 4.24 -1.29
CA SER A 66 -29.80 2.76 -1.22
C SER A 66 -28.72 2.07 -2.08
N ALA A 67 -28.48 0.79 -1.84
CA ALA A 67 -27.48 0.03 -2.60
C ALA A 67 -27.74 0.04 -4.12
N GLU A 68 -29.00 0.00 -4.54
CA GLU A 68 -29.38 0.06 -5.95
C GLU A 68 -29.10 1.44 -6.56
N GLU A 69 -29.43 2.50 -5.85
CA GLU A 69 -29.16 3.88 -6.26
C GLU A 69 -27.65 4.16 -6.32
N GLN A 70 -26.86 3.64 -5.37
CA GLN A 70 -25.40 3.75 -5.40
C GLN A 70 -24.81 3.06 -6.63
N LEU A 71 -25.31 1.87 -6.98
CA LEU A 71 -24.86 1.14 -8.17
C LEU A 71 -25.19 1.90 -9.46
N ALA A 72 -26.41 2.45 -9.55
CA ALA A 72 -26.84 3.25 -10.68
C ALA A 72 -26.00 4.52 -10.81
N ALA A 73 -25.77 5.21 -9.70
CA ALA A 73 -24.95 6.41 -9.65
C ALA A 73 -23.48 6.12 -10.03
N GLN A 74 -22.91 5.01 -9.56
CA GLN A 74 -21.55 4.58 -9.95
C GLN A 74 -21.45 4.34 -11.46
N LYS A 75 -22.43 3.67 -12.05
CA LYS A 75 -22.47 3.44 -13.50
C LYS A 75 -22.56 4.75 -14.27
N LEU A 76 -23.45 5.64 -13.86
CA LEU A 76 -23.60 6.96 -14.48
C LEU A 76 -22.32 7.77 -14.37
N PHE A 77 -21.67 7.74 -13.21
CA PHE A 77 -20.42 8.46 -12.98
C PHE A 77 -19.27 7.89 -13.85
N LYS A 78 -19.17 6.56 -13.98
CA LYS A 78 -18.25 5.88 -14.91
C LYS A 78 -18.42 6.38 -16.36
N GLU A 79 -19.67 6.45 -16.83
CA GLU A 79 -19.96 6.95 -18.17
C GLU A 79 -19.64 8.44 -18.34
N GLN A 80 -19.91 9.25 -17.31
CA GLN A 80 -19.56 10.68 -17.34
C GLN A 80 -18.04 10.88 -17.43
N LEU A 81 -17.26 10.15 -16.65
CA LEU A 81 -15.79 10.27 -16.65
C LEU A 81 -15.17 10.00 -18.03
N LYS A 82 -15.75 9.08 -18.81
CA LYS A 82 -15.29 8.78 -20.18
C LYS A 82 -15.41 9.97 -21.14
N ASN A 83 -16.29 10.93 -20.83
CA ASN A 83 -16.53 12.11 -21.67
C ASN A 83 -15.52 13.23 -21.43
N TYR A 84 -14.64 13.12 -20.42
CA TYR A 84 -13.63 14.12 -20.12
C TYR A 84 -12.28 13.72 -20.74
N PRO A 85 -11.84 14.40 -21.83
CA PRO A 85 -10.59 14.05 -22.52
C PRO A 85 -9.33 14.28 -21.67
N GLU A 86 -9.45 15.05 -20.60
CA GLU A 86 -8.38 15.32 -19.64
C GLU A 86 -8.12 14.12 -18.71
N ILE A 87 -9.09 13.21 -18.57
CA ILE A 87 -8.97 11.99 -17.75
C ILE A 87 -8.47 10.86 -18.65
N GLU A 88 -7.21 10.50 -18.50
CA GLU A 88 -6.60 9.43 -19.28
C GLU A 88 -7.07 8.05 -18.82
N LYS A 89 -7.08 7.84 -17.49
CA LYS A 89 -7.44 6.58 -16.84
C LYS A 89 -8.16 6.87 -15.55
N PHE A 90 -9.06 5.99 -15.16
CA PHE A 90 -9.68 6.01 -13.84
C PHE A 90 -9.90 4.59 -13.32
N SER A 91 -9.88 4.44 -12.01
CA SER A 91 -10.12 3.18 -11.31
C SER A 91 -10.92 3.45 -10.03
N PHE A 92 -11.75 2.48 -9.67
CA PHE A 92 -12.46 2.49 -8.42
C PHE A 92 -11.81 1.55 -7.42
N THR A 93 -11.69 2.00 -6.20
CA THR A 93 -11.17 1.18 -5.10
C THR A 93 -12.04 1.33 -3.87
N ASN A 94 -12.05 0.30 -3.06
CA ASN A 94 -12.59 0.34 -1.71
C ASN A 94 -11.51 -0.16 -0.74
N ARG A 95 -11.49 0.38 0.46
CA ARG A 95 -10.51 0.11 1.50
C ARG A 95 -9.15 0.75 1.20
N ASN A 96 -8.04 0.15 1.58
CA ASN A 96 -6.71 0.74 1.48
C ASN A 96 -6.43 1.44 0.14
N THR A 97 -5.88 2.65 0.22
CA THR A 97 -5.43 3.43 -0.94
C THR A 97 -3.99 3.86 -0.72
N PRO A 98 -3.22 4.09 -1.79
CA PRO A 98 -1.89 4.65 -1.65
C PRO A 98 -1.91 5.98 -0.92
N TYR A 99 -1.04 6.13 0.06
CA TYR A 99 -0.97 7.30 0.96
C TYR A 99 -2.26 7.58 1.75
N GLY A 100 -3.21 6.65 1.74
CA GLY A 100 -4.45 6.77 2.52
C GLY A 100 -4.22 6.54 4.01
N SER A 101 -5.11 7.10 4.83
CA SER A 101 -5.08 6.93 6.28
C SER A 101 -5.80 5.66 6.78
N SER A 102 -6.53 4.98 5.90
CA SER A 102 -7.24 3.75 6.26
C SER A 102 -6.34 2.52 6.17
N MET A 103 -6.44 1.65 7.17
CA MET A 103 -5.71 0.39 7.22
C MET A 103 -6.70 -0.75 7.42
N HIS A 104 -6.92 -1.52 6.36
CA HIS A 104 -7.73 -2.74 6.41
C HIS A 104 -6.85 -3.96 6.30
N ILE A 105 -6.76 -4.70 7.40
CA ILE A 105 -6.02 -5.94 7.51
C ILE A 105 -7.03 -7.05 7.74
N ASN A 106 -6.89 -8.15 7.03
CA ASN A 106 -7.74 -9.32 7.21
C ASN A 106 -6.92 -10.59 7.44
N SER A 107 -7.57 -11.62 7.94
CA SER A 107 -6.94 -12.93 8.07
C SER A 107 -6.99 -13.67 6.74
N ALA A 108 -5.86 -14.21 6.34
CA ALA A 108 -5.73 -15.13 5.22
C ALA A 108 -5.05 -16.42 5.67
N GLY A 109 -5.40 -17.56 5.06
CA GLY A 109 -4.84 -18.84 5.49
C GLY A 109 -4.81 -19.90 4.40
N TYR A 110 -3.74 -20.71 4.42
CA TYR A 110 -3.57 -21.89 3.57
C TYR A 110 -3.01 -23.05 4.39
N GLY A 111 -3.79 -24.13 4.50
CA GLY A 111 -3.46 -25.23 5.42
C GLY A 111 -3.38 -24.74 6.86
N GLU A 112 -2.24 -24.96 7.52
CA GLU A 112 -1.96 -24.51 8.89
C GLU A 112 -1.36 -23.10 8.95
N LYS A 113 -0.88 -22.57 7.82
CA LYS A 113 -0.26 -21.26 7.74
C LYS A 113 -1.32 -20.15 7.77
N ARG A 114 -1.01 -19.06 8.46
CA ARG A 114 -1.85 -17.87 8.56
C ARG A 114 -1.03 -16.62 8.32
N ALA A 115 -1.66 -15.63 7.69
CA ALA A 115 -1.10 -14.31 7.47
C ALA A 115 -2.17 -13.24 7.69
N SER A 116 -1.73 -12.00 7.83
CA SER A 116 -2.62 -10.84 8.03
C SER A 116 -2.35 -9.79 6.94
N PRO A 117 -2.77 -10.05 5.68
CA PRO A 117 -2.49 -9.13 4.59
C PRO A 117 -3.30 -7.84 4.67
N HIS A 118 -2.70 -6.77 4.22
CA HIS A 118 -3.40 -5.54 3.87
C HIS A 118 -4.26 -5.79 2.62
N THR A 119 -5.56 -5.55 2.75
CA THR A 119 -6.53 -5.96 1.74
C THR A 119 -7.06 -4.76 0.98
N PHE A 120 -7.01 -4.84 -0.34
CA PHE A 120 -7.51 -3.85 -1.27
C PHE A 120 -8.64 -4.49 -2.10
N ILE A 121 -9.74 -3.79 -2.27
CA ILE A 121 -10.78 -4.17 -3.22
C ILE A 121 -10.68 -3.18 -4.37
N VAL A 122 -10.31 -3.66 -5.55
CA VAL A 122 -9.95 -2.82 -6.70
C VAL A 122 -10.61 -3.35 -7.97
N ASP A 123 -10.88 -2.45 -8.92
CA ASP A 123 -11.41 -2.84 -10.22
C ASP A 123 -10.31 -3.29 -11.21
N GLU A 124 -10.73 -3.65 -12.41
CA GLU A 124 -9.87 -4.14 -13.48
C GLU A 124 -8.84 -3.10 -13.97
N ASN A 125 -9.11 -1.80 -13.78
CA ASN A 125 -8.27 -0.71 -14.27
C ASN A 125 -7.17 -0.30 -13.27
N TYR A 126 -7.22 -0.82 -12.04
CA TYR A 126 -6.29 -0.41 -10.97
C TYR A 126 -4.83 -0.70 -11.31
N GLN A 127 -4.56 -1.84 -11.96
CA GLN A 127 -3.23 -2.19 -12.44
C GLN A 127 -2.67 -1.13 -13.39
N ASP A 128 -3.46 -0.80 -14.40
CA ASP A 128 -3.06 0.16 -15.43
C ASP A 128 -2.93 1.58 -14.89
N LEU A 129 -3.75 1.95 -13.90
CA LEU A 129 -3.68 3.26 -13.25
C LEU A 129 -2.35 3.48 -12.55
N TYR A 130 -1.91 2.49 -11.78
CA TYR A 130 -0.70 2.53 -10.97
C TYR A 130 0.50 1.84 -11.60
N GLU A 131 0.35 1.25 -12.79
CA GLU A 131 1.41 0.54 -13.52
C GLU A 131 2.03 -0.59 -12.67
N ILE A 132 1.18 -1.35 -11.95
CA ILE A 132 1.62 -2.43 -11.07
C ILE A 132 2.16 -3.59 -11.89
N SER A 133 3.40 -4.01 -11.59
CA SER A 133 4.05 -5.12 -12.26
C SER A 133 3.65 -6.46 -11.65
N LEU A 134 3.29 -7.42 -12.51
CA LEU A 134 3.07 -8.80 -12.11
C LEU A 134 4.35 -9.61 -12.30
N THR A 135 4.62 -10.52 -11.36
CA THR A 135 5.72 -11.49 -11.44
C THR A 135 5.24 -12.84 -11.96
N GLU A 136 3.97 -13.19 -11.68
CA GLU A 136 3.36 -14.43 -12.16
C GLU A 136 1.89 -14.21 -12.51
N GLY A 137 1.38 -15.00 -13.46
CA GLY A 137 -0.04 -15.01 -13.81
C GLY A 137 -0.51 -13.78 -14.55
N LYS A 138 -1.74 -13.36 -14.27
CA LYS A 138 -2.42 -12.23 -14.93
C LYS A 138 -3.24 -11.42 -13.93
N TRP A 139 -3.61 -10.19 -14.32
CA TRP A 139 -4.62 -9.42 -13.59
C TRP A 139 -6.00 -10.06 -13.78
N PHE A 140 -6.89 -9.89 -12.82
CA PHE A 140 -8.26 -10.42 -12.94
C PHE A 140 -9.06 -9.64 -14.00
N SER A 141 -9.92 -10.36 -14.69
CA SER A 141 -10.83 -9.84 -15.70
C SER A 141 -12.28 -10.08 -15.28
N GLU A 142 -13.23 -9.47 -16.00
CA GLU A 142 -14.66 -9.73 -15.80
C GLU A 142 -15.01 -11.22 -15.93
N ALA A 143 -14.32 -11.95 -16.83
CA ALA A 143 -14.52 -13.38 -16.99
C ALA A 143 -14.08 -14.19 -15.76
N ASP A 144 -12.99 -13.78 -15.10
CA ASP A 144 -12.53 -14.42 -13.86
C ASP A 144 -13.53 -14.20 -12.71
N MET A 145 -14.21 -13.04 -12.69
CA MET A 145 -15.23 -12.72 -11.69
C MET A 145 -16.50 -13.54 -11.83
N ALA A 146 -16.79 -14.04 -13.02
CA ALA A 146 -17.95 -14.91 -13.29
C ALA A 146 -17.73 -16.38 -12.89
N ALA A 147 -16.52 -16.78 -12.52
CA ALA A 147 -16.13 -18.19 -12.33
C ALA A 147 -16.53 -18.82 -10.97
N GLY A 148 -17.33 -18.16 -10.16
CA GLY A 148 -17.88 -18.70 -8.90
C GLY A 148 -16.94 -18.65 -7.69
N VAL A 149 -15.62 -18.65 -7.88
CA VAL A 149 -14.62 -18.41 -6.82
C VAL A 149 -13.95 -17.08 -7.09
N ARG A 150 -13.88 -16.23 -6.08
CA ARG A 150 -13.35 -14.87 -6.20
C ARG A 150 -11.90 -14.87 -6.65
N PRO A 151 -11.54 -14.23 -7.78
CA PRO A 151 -10.16 -14.10 -8.20
C PRO A 151 -9.42 -13.11 -7.29
N VAL A 152 -8.20 -13.47 -6.92
CA VAL A 152 -7.33 -12.67 -6.06
C VAL A 152 -5.92 -12.58 -6.62
N LEU A 153 -5.24 -11.46 -6.34
CA LEU A 153 -3.80 -11.35 -6.53
C LEU A 153 -3.14 -11.17 -5.17
N ILE A 154 -1.97 -11.75 -5.02
CA ILE A 154 -1.15 -11.66 -3.81
C ILE A 154 0.20 -11.08 -4.16
N ASN A 155 0.84 -10.38 -3.20
CA ASN A 155 2.22 -9.96 -3.43
C ASN A 155 3.20 -11.09 -3.10
N GLU A 156 4.47 -10.90 -3.48
CA GLU A 156 5.54 -11.88 -3.25
C GLU A 156 5.68 -12.25 -1.77
N ILE A 157 5.54 -11.28 -0.85
CA ILE A 157 5.64 -11.54 0.60
C ILE A 157 4.52 -12.48 1.06
N LEU A 158 3.28 -12.23 0.66
CA LEU A 158 2.15 -13.08 1.05
C LEU A 158 2.25 -14.47 0.43
N LYS A 159 2.78 -14.56 -0.82
CA LYS A 159 3.10 -15.84 -1.45
C LYS A 159 4.08 -16.64 -0.61
N ASP A 160 5.20 -16.04 -0.22
CA ASP A 160 6.24 -16.72 0.55
C ASP A 160 5.74 -17.16 1.94
N GLU A 161 4.95 -16.32 2.63
CA GLU A 161 4.39 -16.62 3.94
C GLU A 161 3.41 -17.81 3.90
N LEU A 162 2.49 -17.83 2.94
CA LEU A 162 1.43 -18.84 2.88
C LEU A 162 1.83 -20.10 2.09
N PHE A 163 2.51 -19.93 0.96
CA PHE A 163 2.77 -21.04 0.03
C PHE A 163 4.24 -21.46 -0.03
N GLY A 164 5.18 -20.57 0.30
CA GLY A 164 6.62 -20.82 0.15
C GLY A 164 6.99 -21.03 -1.32
N ASP A 165 7.74 -22.09 -1.61
CA ASP A 165 8.20 -22.41 -2.97
C ASP A 165 7.16 -23.13 -3.84
N GLU A 166 5.96 -23.37 -3.33
CA GLU A 166 4.92 -24.08 -4.10
C GLU A 166 4.36 -23.21 -5.23
N PRO A 167 4.04 -23.81 -6.41
CA PRO A 167 3.28 -23.11 -7.46
C PRO A 167 1.95 -22.61 -6.90
N VAL A 168 1.67 -21.31 -7.08
CA VAL A 168 0.55 -20.64 -6.40
C VAL A 168 -0.64 -20.38 -7.32
N LEU A 169 -0.41 -20.27 -8.64
CA LEU A 169 -1.47 -19.96 -9.59
C LEU A 169 -2.55 -21.03 -9.61
N GLY A 170 -3.81 -20.61 -9.53
CA GLY A 170 -4.99 -21.47 -9.52
C GLY A 170 -5.30 -22.11 -8.17
N LYS A 171 -4.45 -21.97 -7.14
CA LYS A 171 -4.73 -22.46 -5.79
C LYS A 171 -5.83 -21.65 -5.14
N GLU A 172 -6.68 -22.35 -4.38
CA GLU A 172 -7.69 -21.74 -3.53
C GLU A 172 -7.22 -21.71 -2.09
N PHE A 173 -7.49 -20.62 -1.42
CA PHE A 173 -7.14 -20.40 -0.03
C PHE A 173 -8.16 -19.49 0.66
N GLN A 174 -8.16 -19.45 1.98
CA GLN A 174 -8.96 -18.53 2.76
C GLN A 174 -8.37 -17.12 2.60
N ALA A 175 -9.02 -16.30 1.75
CA ALA A 175 -8.46 -15.01 1.31
C ALA A 175 -8.96 -13.83 2.14
N TYR A 176 -10.20 -13.90 2.64
CA TYR A 176 -10.85 -12.79 3.34
C TYR A 176 -11.84 -13.31 4.39
N GLY A 177 -11.43 -13.33 5.64
CA GLY A 177 -12.24 -13.96 6.70
C GLY A 177 -12.46 -15.45 6.39
N GLU A 178 -13.70 -15.87 6.20
CA GLU A 178 -14.07 -17.23 5.79
C GLU A 178 -14.21 -17.40 4.26
N GLU A 179 -14.12 -16.31 3.51
CA GLU A 179 -14.29 -16.31 2.07
C GLU A 179 -13.08 -16.89 1.35
N SER A 180 -13.31 -17.85 0.47
CA SER A 180 -12.26 -18.44 -0.37
C SER A 180 -11.95 -17.56 -1.57
N GLY A 181 -10.67 -17.47 -1.93
CA GLY A 181 -10.18 -16.82 -3.13
C GLY A 181 -9.27 -17.74 -3.92
N ARG A 182 -9.28 -17.58 -5.24
CA ARG A 182 -8.39 -18.30 -6.16
C ARG A 182 -7.29 -17.35 -6.65
N VAL A 183 -6.03 -17.74 -6.45
CA VAL A 183 -4.89 -16.94 -6.92
C VAL A 183 -4.83 -16.94 -8.43
N VAL A 184 -4.96 -15.77 -9.06
CA VAL A 184 -4.84 -15.59 -10.52
C VAL A 184 -3.53 -14.92 -10.93
N GLY A 185 -2.84 -14.25 -10.00
CA GLY A 185 -1.56 -13.62 -10.25
C GLY A 185 -0.81 -13.24 -8.99
N VAL A 186 0.47 -13.00 -9.16
CA VAL A 186 1.39 -12.50 -8.13
C VAL A 186 1.95 -11.17 -8.60
N PHE A 187 1.98 -10.16 -7.74
CA PHE A 187 2.51 -8.84 -8.05
C PHE A 187 3.73 -8.51 -7.20
N GLN A 188 4.56 -7.60 -7.70
CA GLN A 188 5.71 -7.09 -6.98
C GLN A 188 5.31 -6.38 -5.70
N ASN A 189 6.22 -6.37 -4.72
CA ASN A 189 5.98 -5.70 -3.46
C ASN A 189 5.66 -4.20 -3.67
N TYR A 190 4.64 -3.73 -2.99
CA TYR A 190 3.98 -2.46 -3.19
C TYR A 190 3.94 -1.66 -1.88
N LYS A 191 4.65 -0.52 -1.84
CA LYS A 191 4.80 0.32 -0.63
C LYS A 191 3.70 1.39 -0.56
N TYR A 192 2.45 1.00 -0.38
CA TYR A 192 1.32 1.93 -0.42
C TYR A 192 1.29 2.97 0.72
N GLU A 193 1.98 2.71 1.83
CA GLU A 193 2.09 3.64 2.97
C GLU A 193 3.17 4.71 2.78
N GLY A 194 3.93 4.65 1.67
CA GLY A 194 4.92 5.64 1.30
C GLY A 194 6.36 5.12 1.25
N GLU A 195 7.27 6.01 0.88
CA GLU A 195 8.67 5.71 0.55
C GLU A 195 9.46 5.07 1.69
N PHE A 196 9.14 5.46 2.93
CA PHE A 196 9.86 5.01 4.13
C PHE A 196 9.28 3.73 4.73
N SER A 197 8.12 3.27 4.24
CA SER A 197 7.48 2.06 4.75
C SER A 197 8.21 0.79 4.28
N ASN A 198 7.99 -0.30 5.02
CA ASN A 198 8.36 -1.62 4.57
C ASN A 198 7.23 -2.21 3.72
N PRO A 199 7.54 -2.97 2.68
CA PRO A 199 6.52 -3.80 2.04
C PRO A 199 5.93 -4.78 3.08
N THR A 200 4.61 -4.94 3.02
CA THR A 200 3.85 -5.84 3.90
C THR A 200 3.14 -6.90 3.06
N PRO A 201 2.65 -8.01 3.66
CA PRO A 201 1.76 -8.92 2.97
C PRO A 201 0.53 -8.19 2.44
N GLN A 202 0.19 -8.37 1.16
CA GLN A 202 -0.88 -7.64 0.48
C GLN A 202 -1.71 -8.55 -0.39
N LEU A 203 -3.00 -8.22 -0.46
CA LEU A 203 -4.01 -8.96 -1.19
C LEU A 203 -4.90 -7.99 -1.98
N PHE A 204 -4.96 -8.15 -3.29
CA PHE A 204 -5.96 -7.49 -4.13
C PHE A 204 -7.13 -8.44 -4.39
N LEU A 205 -8.32 -7.99 -4.05
CA LEU A 205 -9.59 -8.67 -4.29
C LEU A 205 -10.33 -7.98 -5.43
N SER A 206 -10.89 -8.78 -6.34
CA SER A 206 -11.88 -8.26 -7.26
C SER A 206 -13.15 -7.84 -6.51
N PRO A 207 -13.90 -6.85 -6.98
CA PRO A 207 -15.23 -6.56 -6.44
C PRO A 207 -16.17 -7.76 -6.62
N THR A 208 -17.03 -8.02 -5.65
CA THR A 208 -18.12 -8.99 -5.82
C THR A 208 -19.21 -8.39 -6.72
N GLN A 209 -20.02 -9.26 -7.36
CA GLN A 209 -21.16 -8.79 -8.16
C GLN A 209 -22.08 -7.91 -7.31
N GLY A 210 -22.42 -6.72 -7.81
CA GLY A 210 -23.21 -5.75 -7.08
C GLY A 210 -22.45 -4.98 -5.99
N HIS A 211 -21.13 -5.15 -5.92
CA HIS A 211 -20.31 -4.39 -4.97
C HIS A 211 -20.30 -2.90 -5.32
N VAL A 212 -20.64 -2.10 -4.34
CA VAL A 212 -20.55 -0.66 -4.43
C VAL A 212 -19.22 -0.24 -3.79
N PHE A 213 -18.39 0.48 -4.53
CA PHE A 213 -17.08 0.94 -4.05
C PHE A 213 -17.17 2.05 -2.98
N PHE A 214 -18.38 2.40 -2.54
CA PHE A 214 -18.64 3.53 -1.66
C PHE A 214 -19.37 3.07 -0.40
N GLY A 215 -18.72 3.22 0.73
CA GLY A 215 -19.33 2.94 2.03
C GLY A 215 -18.40 3.32 3.17
N ASN A 216 -18.61 4.48 3.70
CA ASN A 216 -18.42 5.07 5.02
C ASN A 216 -18.15 6.59 4.89
N PRO A 217 -18.59 7.43 5.85
CA PRO A 217 -18.57 8.90 5.70
C PRO A 217 -17.15 9.46 5.59
N PRO A 218 -17.01 10.65 4.97
CA PRO A 218 -15.71 11.25 4.67
C PRO A 218 -15.01 11.76 5.94
N SER A 219 -13.71 11.57 6.02
CA SER A 219 -12.85 12.45 6.77
C SER A 219 -12.55 13.68 5.92
N ASN A 220 -12.82 14.86 6.47
CA ASN A 220 -12.48 16.14 5.87
C ASN A 220 -10.96 16.27 5.73
N GLN A 221 -10.39 15.82 4.63
CA GLN A 221 -9.05 16.25 4.22
C GLN A 221 -9.11 16.66 2.75
N ILE A 222 -9.24 17.96 2.56
CA ILE A 222 -9.03 18.63 1.28
C ILE A 222 -7.54 18.56 1.00
N ALA A 223 -7.12 17.80 -0.01
CA ALA A 223 -5.77 17.89 -0.53
C ALA A 223 -5.50 19.34 -1.02
N PRO A 224 -4.30 19.89 -0.78
CA PRO A 224 -4.00 21.27 -1.09
C PRO A 224 -4.07 21.53 -2.59
N SER A 225 -4.84 22.55 -2.94
CA SER A 225 -4.94 23.11 -4.28
C SER A 225 -3.60 23.69 -4.73
N HIS A 226 -3.00 23.14 -5.76
CA HIS A 226 -1.88 23.75 -6.46
C HIS A 226 -2.30 24.28 -7.85
N HIS A 227 -2.06 25.55 -8.02
CA HIS A 227 -2.04 26.45 -9.16
C HIS A 227 -2.28 25.91 -10.57
N HIS A 228 -3.14 26.65 -11.28
CA HIS A 228 -3.46 26.58 -12.71
C HIS A 228 -2.21 26.63 -13.62
N HIS A 229 -1.83 25.49 -14.14
CA HIS A 229 -1.17 25.35 -15.44
C HIS A 229 -1.95 24.29 -16.21
N ALA A 230 -1.94 24.37 -17.55
CA ALA A 230 -2.60 23.43 -18.44
C ALA A 230 -2.38 22.00 -17.93
N LEU A 231 -3.47 21.34 -17.50
CA LEU A 231 -3.40 20.09 -16.80
C LEU A 231 -2.86 19.01 -17.74
N PRO A 232 -1.75 18.33 -17.40
CA PRO A 232 -1.39 17.11 -18.09
C PRO A 232 -2.54 16.10 -17.95
N ARG A 233 -2.65 15.15 -18.88
CA ARG A 233 -3.63 14.08 -18.79
C ARG A 233 -3.59 13.46 -17.40
N THR A 234 -4.73 13.40 -16.75
CA THR A 234 -4.86 13.05 -15.33
C THR A 234 -5.36 11.63 -15.19
N LYS A 235 -4.76 10.90 -14.27
CA LYS A 235 -5.24 9.59 -13.80
C LYS A 235 -6.10 9.82 -12.55
N LEU A 236 -7.22 9.12 -12.43
CA LEU A 236 -8.18 9.33 -11.34
C LEU A 236 -8.43 8.04 -10.56
N LEU A 237 -8.16 8.06 -9.27
CA LEU A 237 -8.54 7.03 -8.33
C LEU A 237 -9.80 7.45 -7.57
N LEU A 238 -10.79 6.57 -7.55
CA LEU A 238 -12.08 6.79 -6.89
C LEU A 238 -12.22 5.80 -5.73
N GLY A 239 -12.27 6.30 -4.53
CA GLY A 239 -12.35 5.51 -3.31
C GLY A 239 -13.39 6.04 -2.32
N PRO A 240 -13.67 5.28 -1.25
CA PRO A 240 -14.51 5.75 -0.17
C PRO A 240 -13.82 6.89 0.57
N GLY A 241 -14.55 7.92 0.90
CA GLY A 241 -14.09 8.93 1.84
C GLY A 241 -13.74 8.26 3.18
N GLY A 242 -12.55 8.54 3.71
CA GLY A 242 -12.12 8.03 5.01
C GLY A 242 -13.03 8.48 6.15
N PRO A 243 -12.94 7.87 7.34
CA PRO A 243 -13.69 8.34 8.51
C PRO A 243 -13.25 9.76 8.91
N ALA A 244 -14.24 10.57 9.32
CA ALA A 244 -14.03 11.92 9.85
C ALA A 244 -13.34 11.88 11.21
#